data_b606c36ba23cb994eded5e0473f1523b
#
_entry.id   b606c36ba23cb994eded5e0473f1523b
#
_cell.length_a   1.000
_cell.length_b   1.000
_cell.length_c   1.000
_cell.angle_alpha   90.00
_cell.angle_beta   90.00
_cell.angle_gamma   90.00
#
_symmetry.space_group_name_H-M   'P 1'
#
loop_
_entity.id
_entity.type
_entity.pdbx_description
1 polymer ?
#
loop_
_entity_poly.entity_id
_entity_poly.type
_entity_poly.pdbx_seq_one_letter_code
_entity_poly.pdbx_strand_id
1 'polypeptide(L)'
;MADFFFLQAKTDSGEEALFFIKIDAPGVTMIENPLFSHTFPSHHPTYKFDNVFVPEKDRIGGEGSGMDYSRSWFRHERLTISARMLGAAARMIEEASAWASERDIQGEKLIDKQATQFSLADSATELWASKLMVYEAAEAHDRGDDIKSLHAQCSMTKLYTTEMANRVADRCLQSWGGRGYRRDNAVERFYREVRVDRIWEGSSELQRMVIARALQKRVLKGMKCADITENSSIASL
;
A
#
# COMPACT_ATOMS: atom_id res chain seq x y z
N MET A 1 -11.20 -13.26 -13.57
CA MET A 1 -11.72 -13.87 -12.31
C MET A 1 -10.61 -14.78 -11.81
N ALA A 2 -10.40 -14.93 -10.50
CA ALA A 2 -9.37 -15.86 -10.00
C ALA A 2 -9.80 -17.30 -10.27
N ASP A 3 -8.85 -18.21 -10.47
CA ASP A 3 -9.11 -19.63 -10.72
C ASP A 3 -8.92 -20.48 -9.46
N PHE A 4 -8.29 -19.91 -8.43
CA PHE A 4 -7.98 -20.60 -7.18
C PHE A 4 -7.80 -19.63 -6.01
N PHE A 5 -7.81 -20.19 -4.80
CA PHE A 5 -7.51 -19.51 -3.55
C PHE A 5 -6.24 -20.04 -2.91
N PHE A 6 -5.52 -19.17 -2.23
CA PHE A 6 -4.64 -19.54 -1.13
C PHE A 6 -5.39 -19.27 0.16
N LEU A 7 -5.89 -20.31 0.81
CA LEU A 7 -6.68 -20.21 2.02
C LEU A 7 -5.85 -20.56 3.23
N GLN A 8 -5.72 -19.63 4.17
CA GLN A 8 -5.16 -19.92 5.49
C GLN A 8 -6.28 -20.35 6.42
N ALA A 9 -6.12 -21.51 7.04
CA ALA A 9 -7.09 -22.05 7.98
C ALA A 9 -6.39 -22.70 9.18
N LYS A 10 -7.11 -22.78 10.29
CA LYS A 10 -6.67 -23.55 11.46
C LYS A 10 -6.97 -25.02 11.25
N THR A 11 -6.02 -25.86 11.62
CA THR A 11 -6.16 -27.32 11.68
C THR A 11 -6.80 -27.75 13.03
N ASP A 12 -7.13 -29.01 13.17
CA ASP A 12 -7.67 -29.58 14.42
C ASP A 12 -6.67 -29.47 15.58
N SER A 13 -5.36 -29.43 15.29
CA SER A 13 -4.32 -29.16 16.28
C SER A 13 -4.32 -27.71 16.78
N GLY A 14 -5.08 -26.80 16.13
CA GLY A 14 -5.09 -25.36 16.38
C GLY A 14 -3.96 -24.59 15.68
N GLU A 15 -3.10 -25.28 14.94
CA GLU A 15 -2.05 -24.69 14.13
C GLU A 15 -2.60 -24.13 12.81
N GLU A 16 -1.88 -23.20 12.19
CA GLU A 16 -2.29 -22.59 10.93
C GLU A 16 -1.57 -23.24 9.75
N ALA A 17 -2.34 -23.59 8.73
CA ALA A 17 -1.84 -24.12 7.48
C ALA A 17 -2.38 -23.35 6.29
N LEU A 18 -1.66 -23.37 5.18
CA LEU A 18 -2.03 -22.74 3.93
C LEU A 18 -2.44 -23.79 2.91
N PHE A 19 -3.56 -23.59 2.24
CA PHE A 19 -4.13 -24.53 1.29
C PHE A 19 -4.33 -23.89 -0.09
N PHE A 20 -4.02 -24.66 -1.13
CA PHE A 20 -4.41 -24.33 -2.50
C PHE A 20 -5.78 -24.94 -2.78
N ILE A 21 -6.75 -24.12 -3.15
CA ILE A 21 -8.13 -24.55 -3.40
C ILE A 21 -8.60 -23.95 -4.74
N LYS A 22 -9.09 -24.80 -5.63
CA LYS A 22 -9.71 -24.33 -6.87
C LYS A 22 -11.04 -23.63 -6.59
N ILE A 23 -11.36 -22.61 -7.38
CA ILE A 23 -12.61 -21.84 -7.19
C ILE A 23 -13.87 -22.65 -7.45
N ASP A 24 -13.76 -23.69 -8.31
CA ASP A 24 -14.81 -24.62 -8.68
C ASP A 24 -14.83 -25.91 -7.84
N ALA A 25 -14.02 -25.97 -6.76
CA ALA A 25 -14.01 -27.15 -5.91
C ALA A 25 -15.38 -27.37 -5.24
N PRO A 26 -15.83 -28.63 -5.10
CA PRO A 26 -17.08 -28.95 -4.41
C PRO A 26 -17.08 -28.35 -3.00
N GLY A 27 -18.16 -27.66 -2.63
CA GLY A 27 -18.30 -26.96 -1.36
C GLY A 27 -17.83 -25.51 -1.36
N VAL A 28 -17.23 -25.00 -2.45
CA VAL A 28 -16.94 -23.59 -2.62
C VAL A 28 -18.12 -22.91 -3.32
N THR A 29 -18.64 -21.85 -2.70
CA THR A 29 -19.79 -21.11 -3.24
C THR A 29 -19.56 -19.62 -3.09
N MET A 30 -19.68 -18.87 -4.18
CA MET A 30 -19.71 -17.43 -4.13
C MET A 30 -21.05 -16.95 -3.58
N ILE A 31 -21.02 -16.24 -2.45
CA ILE A 31 -22.22 -15.72 -1.78
C ILE A 31 -22.61 -14.36 -2.36
N GLU A 32 -21.62 -13.50 -2.56
CA GLU A 32 -21.84 -12.12 -2.96
C GLU A 32 -20.64 -11.60 -3.74
N ASN A 33 -20.90 -10.73 -4.70
CA ASN A 33 -19.89 -9.96 -5.43
C ASN A 33 -20.25 -8.47 -5.35
N PRO A 34 -19.89 -7.77 -4.27
CA PRO A 34 -20.31 -6.40 -4.04
C PRO A 34 -19.64 -5.42 -5.02
N LEU A 35 -20.32 -4.31 -5.26
CA LEU A 35 -19.75 -3.16 -5.95
C LEU A 35 -18.93 -2.32 -4.97
N PHE A 36 -17.76 -1.88 -5.43
CA PHE A 36 -16.84 -1.06 -4.64
C PHE A 36 -16.76 0.37 -5.18
N SER A 37 -16.18 1.28 -4.40
CA SER A 37 -15.96 2.68 -4.82
C SER A 37 -14.99 2.79 -6.00
N HIS A 38 -14.02 1.89 -6.11
CA HIS A 38 -13.13 1.82 -7.27
C HIS A 38 -13.82 1.17 -8.47
N THR A 39 -13.27 1.40 -9.65
CA THR A 39 -13.82 0.88 -10.92
C THR A 39 -13.03 -0.28 -11.52
N PHE A 40 -12.15 -0.89 -10.76
CA PHE A 40 -11.45 -2.09 -11.22
C PHE A 40 -12.45 -3.20 -11.54
N PRO A 41 -12.23 -3.95 -12.60
CA PRO A 41 -13.03 -5.13 -12.89
C PRO A 41 -12.76 -6.29 -11.92
N SER A 42 -11.67 -6.20 -11.15
CA SER A 42 -11.37 -7.14 -10.08
C SER A 42 -12.25 -6.87 -8.87
N HIS A 43 -12.86 -7.91 -8.39
CA HIS A 43 -13.80 -7.86 -7.30
C HIS A 43 -13.23 -8.64 -6.11
N HIS A 44 -13.73 -8.34 -4.92
CA HIS A 44 -13.44 -9.08 -3.70
C HIS A 44 -14.73 -9.75 -3.23
N PRO A 45 -15.18 -10.80 -3.93
CA PRO A 45 -16.40 -11.49 -3.59
C PRO A 45 -16.28 -12.23 -2.27
N THR A 46 -17.42 -12.43 -1.63
CA THR A 46 -17.55 -13.25 -0.44
C THR A 46 -17.78 -14.70 -0.85
N TYR A 47 -16.96 -15.60 -0.34
CA TYR A 47 -17.10 -17.04 -0.57
C TYR A 47 -17.43 -17.78 0.72
N LYS A 48 -18.25 -18.83 0.60
CA LYS A 48 -18.48 -19.85 1.62
C LYS A 48 -17.69 -21.10 1.25
N PHE A 49 -16.98 -21.65 2.21
CA PHE A 49 -16.33 -22.95 2.13
C PHE A 49 -17.07 -23.89 3.09
N ASP A 50 -17.68 -24.96 2.56
CA ASP A 50 -18.50 -25.89 3.31
C ASP A 50 -18.09 -27.33 2.98
N ASN A 51 -17.46 -28.00 3.92
CA ASN A 51 -16.92 -29.36 3.76
C ASN A 51 -16.05 -29.53 2.50
N VAL A 52 -15.23 -28.55 2.19
CA VAL A 52 -14.34 -28.60 1.02
C VAL A 52 -13.22 -29.58 1.31
N PHE A 53 -13.14 -30.66 0.53
CA PHE A 53 -12.04 -31.61 0.62
C PHE A 53 -10.80 -31.06 -0.07
N VAL A 54 -9.68 -30.95 0.64
CA VAL A 54 -8.40 -30.52 0.10
C VAL A 54 -7.40 -31.67 0.23
N PRO A 55 -6.90 -32.23 -0.87
CA PRO A 55 -5.86 -33.27 -0.83
C PRO A 55 -4.58 -32.77 -0.13
N GLU A 56 -3.86 -33.64 0.55
CA GLU A 56 -2.64 -33.25 1.27
C GLU A 56 -1.57 -32.62 0.36
N LYS A 57 -1.49 -33.05 -0.88
CA LYS A 57 -0.58 -32.46 -1.89
C LYS A 57 -0.86 -30.97 -2.18
N ASP A 58 -2.06 -30.51 -1.89
CA ASP A 58 -2.50 -29.12 -2.09
C ASP A 58 -2.37 -28.28 -0.80
N ARG A 59 -1.83 -28.87 0.27
CA ARG A 59 -1.33 -28.15 1.44
C ARG A 59 0.04 -27.57 1.13
N ILE A 60 0.18 -26.26 1.34
CA ILE A 60 1.42 -25.51 1.08
C ILE A 60 2.24 -25.45 2.37
N GLY A 61 3.41 -26.06 2.33
CA GLY A 61 4.30 -26.18 3.50
C GLY A 61 3.80 -27.18 4.54
N GLY A 62 4.44 -27.17 5.70
CA GLY A 62 4.07 -28.00 6.85
C GLY A 62 2.90 -27.42 7.65
N GLU A 63 2.32 -28.23 8.53
CA GLU A 63 1.42 -27.75 9.55
C GLU A 63 2.15 -26.75 10.46
N GLY A 64 1.49 -25.65 10.82
CA GLY A 64 2.10 -24.54 11.57
C GLY A 64 2.85 -23.50 10.71
N SER A 65 3.13 -23.78 9.43
CA SER A 65 3.87 -22.86 8.56
C SER A 65 2.99 -21.77 7.89
N GLY A 66 1.67 -21.86 8.00
CA GLY A 66 0.73 -20.95 7.31
C GLY A 66 0.97 -19.49 7.63
N MET A 67 1.24 -19.16 8.90
CA MET A 67 1.49 -17.78 9.31
C MET A 67 2.81 -17.22 8.75
N ASP A 68 3.84 -18.04 8.57
CA ASP A 68 5.13 -17.56 8.06
C ASP A 68 5.04 -17.22 6.56
N TYR A 69 4.30 -18.02 5.79
CA TYR A 69 3.96 -17.67 4.40
C TYR A 69 3.15 -16.37 4.32
N SER A 70 2.12 -16.23 5.16
CA SER A 70 1.30 -15.02 5.20
C SER A 70 2.12 -13.78 5.58
N ARG A 71 3.04 -13.87 6.56
CA ARG A 71 3.95 -12.77 6.91
C ARG A 71 4.89 -12.40 5.79
N SER A 72 5.40 -13.39 5.03
CA SER A 72 6.22 -13.14 3.84
C SER A 72 5.41 -12.43 2.77
N TRP A 73 4.23 -12.93 2.45
CA TRP A 73 3.29 -12.32 1.52
C TRP A 73 3.00 -10.86 1.89
N PHE A 74 2.62 -10.57 3.13
CA PHE A 74 2.31 -9.21 3.57
C PHE A 74 3.46 -8.22 3.43
N ARG A 75 4.72 -8.64 3.54
CA ARG A 75 5.86 -7.75 3.27
C ARG A 75 5.90 -7.33 1.80
N HIS A 76 5.78 -8.30 0.89
CA HIS A 76 5.77 -8.04 -0.55
C HIS A 76 4.59 -7.17 -0.96
N GLU A 77 3.38 -7.48 -0.47
CA GLU A 77 2.18 -6.70 -0.77
C GLU A 77 2.29 -5.25 -0.30
N ARG A 78 2.79 -5.02 0.90
CA ARG A 78 3.00 -3.65 1.42
C ARG A 78 3.96 -2.85 0.55
N LEU A 79 5.04 -3.47 0.07
CA LEU A 79 6.00 -2.84 -0.84
C LEU A 79 5.39 -2.58 -2.22
N THR A 80 4.69 -3.56 -2.77
CA THR A 80 3.99 -3.45 -4.07
C THR A 80 2.94 -2.34 -4.05
N ILE A 81 2.11 -2.28 -3.00
CA ILE A 81 1.14 -1.20 -2.80
C ILE A 81 1.86 0.14 -2.73
N SER A 82 2.94 0.22 -1.96
CA SER A 82 3.71 1.46 -1.83
C SER A 82 4.26 1.94 -3.16
N ALA A 83 4.85 1.05 -3.96
CA ALA A 83 5.35 1.38 -5.30
C ALA A 83 4.23 1.84 -6.25
N ARG A 84 3.06 1.18 -6.20
CA ARG A 84 1.89 1.57 -6.97
C ARG A 84 1.40 2.97 -6.59
N MET A 85 1.44 3.32 -5.30
CA MET A 85 1.05 4.66 -4.81
C MET A 85 1.99 5.76 -5.30
N LEU A 86 3.30 5.47 -5.49
CA LEU A 86 4.22 6.42 -6.11
C LEU A 86 3.80 6.73 -7.56
N GLY A 87 3.50 5.70 -8.36
CA GLY A 87 3.07 5.86 -9.74
C GLY A 87 1.76 6.64 -9.86
N ALA A 88 0.78 6.33 -9.00
CA ALA A 88 -0.50 7.04 -8.96
C ALA A 88 -0.31 8.52 -8.59
N ALA A 89 0.47 8.82 -7.55
CA ALA A 89 0.74 10.18 -7.12
C ALA A 89 1.51 10.99 -8.18
N ALA A 90 2.53 10.40 -8.79
CA ALA A 90 3.28 11.04 -9.88
C ALA A 90 2.35 11.42 -11.03
N ARG A 91 1.51 10.49 -11.48
CA ARG A 91 0.54 10.74 -12.56
C ARG A 91 -0.45 11.85 -12.21
N MET A 92 -0.99 11.85 -10.99
CA MET A 92 -1.92 12.89 -10.56
C MET A 92 -1.28 14.27 -10.52
N ILE A 93 -0.02 14.38 -10.07
CA ILE A 93 0.74 15.64 -10.05
C ILE A 93 0.99 16.14 -11.47
N GLU A 94 1.39 15.26 -12.40
CA GLU A 94 1.58 15.60 -13.82
C GLU A 94 0.28 16.15 -14.43
N GLU A 95 -0.83 15.45 -14.27
CA GLU A 95 -2.15 15.87 -14.77
C GLU A 95 -2.60 17.20 -14.16
N ALA A 96 -2.42 17.39 -12.86
CA ALA A 96 -2.81 18.63 -12.18
C ALA A 96 -1.93 19.80 -12.59
N SER A 97 -0.62 19.57 -12.81
CA SER A 97 0.31 20.60 -13.27
C SER A 97 0.02 21.03 -14.71
N ALA A 98 -0.25 20.07 -15.59
CA ALA A 98 -0.63 20.34 -16.98
C ALA A 98 -1.93 21.14 -17.04
N TRP A 99 -2.96 20.69 -16.34
CA TRP A 99 -4.22 21.38 -16.23
C TRP A 99 -4.07 22.83 -15.71
N ALA A 100 -3.31 23.01 -14.64
CA ALA A 100 -3.10 24.33 -14.03
C ALA A 100 -2.34 25.29 -14.96
N SER A 101 -1.44 24.77 -15.80
CA SER A 101 -0.69 25.56 -16.80
C SER A 101 -1.56 26.03 -17.95
N GLU A 102 -2.64 25.33 -18.27
CA GLU A 102 -3.56 25.67 -19.36
C GLU A 102 -4.74 26.53 -18.89
N ARG A 103 -5.21 26.31 -17.66
CA ARG A 103 -6.42 26.91 -17.13
C ARG A 103 -6.24 28.38 -16.77
N ASP A 104 -7.04 29.25 -17.42
CA ASP A 104 -7.14 30.68 -17.06
C ASP A 104 -8.19 30.93 -15.97
N ILE A 105 -7.80 31.68 -14.95
CA ILE A 105 -8.69 32.15 -13.87
C ILE A 105 -8.37 33.62 -13.57
N GLN A 106 -9.35 34.48 -13.77
CA GLN A 106 -9.24 35.92 -13.48
C GLN A 106 -8.04 36.59 -14.18
N GLY A 107 -7.77 36.22 -15.44
CA GLY A 107 -6.74 36.81 -16.25
C GLY A 107 -5.33 36.27 -16.04
N GLU A 108 -5.15 35.25 -15.22
CA GLU A 108 -3.87 34.58 -14.96
C GLU A 108 -4.02 33.07 -15.10
N LYS A 109 -2.90 32.36 -15.32
CA LYS A 109 -2.92 30.90 -15.27
C LYS A 109 -3.12 30.39 -13.84
N LEU A 110 -3.83 29.28 -13.70
CA LEU A 110 -4.04 28.66 -12.40
C LEU A 110 -2.71 28.26 -11.72
N ILE A 111 -1.70 27.88 -12.50
CA ILE A 111 -0.37 27.52 -12.01
C ILE A 111 0.33 28.73 -11.33
N ASP A 112 0.00 29.96 -11.71
CA ASP A 112 0.60 31.17 -11.15
C ASP A 112 -0.04 31.60 -9.81
N LYS A 113 -1.15 30.96 -9.44
CA LYS A 113 -1.79 31.19 -8.15
C LYS A 113 -1.02 30.51 -7.03
N GLN A 114 -0.61 31.26 -6.01
CA GLN A 114 0.22 30.78 -4.89
C GLN A 114 -0.37 29.54 -4.20
N ALA A 115 -1.68 29.48 -4.01
CA ALA A 115 -2.35 28.33 -3.42
C ALA A 115 -2.13 27.04 -4.23
N THR A 116 -2.15 27.13 -5.58
CA THR A 116 -1.88 26.03 -6.47
C THR A 116 -0.41 25.61 -6.41
N GLN A 117 0.49 26.60 -6.41
CA GLN A 117 1.93 26.37 -6.30
C GLN A 117 2.29 25.63 -5.03
N PHE A 118 1.76 26.03 -3.88
CA PHE A 118 2.00 25.38 -2.60
C PHE A 118 1.46 23.95 -2.58
N SER A 119 0.26 23.76 -3.08
CA SER A 119 -0.37 22.44 -3.16
C SER A 119 0.44 21.45 -4.02
N LEU A 120 0.95 21.90 -5.16
CA LEU A 120 1.80 21.07 -6.04
C LEU A 120 3.19 20.84 -5.42
N ALA A 121 3.80 21.86 -4.80
CA ALA A 121 5.10 21.75 -4.13
C ALA A 121 5.04 20.75 -2.95
N ASP A 122 4.02 20.82 -2.11
CA ASP A 122 3.79 19.85 -1.03
C ASP A 122 3.63 18.44 -1.58
N SER A 123 2.85 18.29 -2.64
CA SER A 123 2.59 16.99 -3.28
C SER A 123 3.88 16.38 -3.86
N ALA A 124 4.70 17.18 -4.52
CA ALA A 124 5.98 16.75 -5.07
C ALA A 124 6.98 16.38 -3.96
N THR A 125 7.03 17.14 -2.87
CA THR A 125 7.88 16.88 -1.72
C THR A 125 7.51 15.58 -1.03
N GLU A 126 6.22 15.37 -0.76
CA GLU A 126 5.72 14.13 -0.17
C GLU A 126 5.96 12.91 -1.08
N LEU A 127 5.80 13.06 -2.39
CA LEU A 127 6.11 12.01 -3.35
C LEU A 127 7.59 11.65 -3.32
N TRP A 128 8.48 12.64 -3.29
CA TRP A 128 9.92 12.39 -3.25
C TRP A 128 10.34 11.67 -1.97
N ALA A 129 9.86 12.11 -0.81
CA ALA A 129 10.08 11.42 0.46
C ALA A 129 9.58 9.96 0.43
N SER A 130 8.39 9.76 -0.11
CA SER A 130 7.79 8.43 -0.32
C SER A 130 8.67 7.54 -1.19
N LYS A 131 9.22 8.10 -2.29
CA LYS A 131 10.11 7.39 -3.21
C LYS A 131 11.36 6.88 -2.50
N LEU A 132 12.01 7.73 -1.71
CA LEU A 132 13.18 7.32 -0.92
C LEU A 132 12.85 6.18 0.04
N MET A 133 11.71 6.24 0.75
CA MET A 133 11.27 5.18 1.66
C MET A 133 11.04 3.85 0.93
N VAL A 134 10.42 3.87 -0.24
CA VAL A 134 10.12 2.65 -1.01
C VAL A 134 11.40 2.00 -1.51
N TYR A 135 12.32 2.79 -2.07
CA TYR A 135 13.59 2.26 -2.58
C TYR A 135 14.45 1.71 -1.45
N GLU A 136 14.58 2.42 -0.33
CA GLU A 136 15.34 1.92 0.83
C GLU A 136 14.76 0.60 1.37
N ALA A 137 13.43 0.49 1.48
CA ALA A 137 12.81 -0.73 1.94
C ALA A 137 12.96 -1.90 0.93
N ALA A 138 12.99 -1.61 -0.37
CA ALA A 138 13.25 -2.61 -1.41
C ALA A 138 14.72 -3.07 -1.37
N GLU A 139 15.66 -2.15 -1.28
CA GLU A 139 17.09 -2.46 -1.17
C GLU A 139 17.41 -3.21 0.12
N ALA A 140 16.77 -2.87 1.25
CA ALA A 140 16.90 -3.60 2.50
C ALA A 140 16.42 -5.06 2.37
N HIS A 141 15.34 -5.27 1.60
CA HIS A 141 14.87 -6.62 1.27
C HIS A 141 15.92 -7.38 0.44
N ASP A 142 16.47 -6.77 -0.59
CA ASP A 142 17.44 -7.40 -1.50
C ASP A 142 18.78 -7.69 -0.80
N ARG A 143 19.18 -6.84 0.15
CA ARG A 143 20.36 -7.08 1.01
C ARG A 143 20.18 -8.24 1.99
N GLY A 144 18.94 -8.69 2.22
CA GLY A 144 18.63 -9.69 3.24
C GLY A 144 18.73 -9.16 4.68
N ASP A 145 18.38 -7.89 4.88
CA ASP A 145 18.40 -7.26 6.21
C ASP A 145 17.50 -8.01 7.21
N ASP A 146 17.69 -7.75 8.51
CA ASP A 146 16.90 -8.41 9.57
C ASP A 146 15.40 -8.37 9.30
N ILE A 147 14.78 -9.54 9.25
CA ILE A 147 13.38 -9.70 8.84
C ILE A 147 12.38 -8.95 9.71
N LYS A 148 12.71 -8.73 11.00
CA LYS A 148 11.85 -7.99 11.93
C LYS A 148 11.91 -6.50 11.66
N SER A 149 13.11 -6.00 11.37
CA SER A 149 13.35 -4.62 10.96
C SER A 149 12.66 -4.34 9.63
N LEU A 150 12.87 -5.20 8.64
CA LEU A 150 12.26 -5.11 7.32
C LEU A 150 10.72 -5.11 7.38
N HIS A 151 10.12 -5.95 8.24
CA HIS A 151 8.67 -5.98 8.42
C HIS A 151 8.12 -4.63 8.94
N ALA A 152 8.85 -3.96 9.84
CA ALA A 152 8.48 -2.64 10.33
C ALA A 152 8.70 -1.56 9.25
N GLN A 153 9.80 -1.62 8.49
CA GLN A 153 10.07 -0.69 7.39
C GLN A 153 9.00 -0.78 6.29
N CYS A 154 8.61 -1.99 5.87
CA CYS A 154 7.50 -2.18 4.92
C CYS A 154 6.18 -1.60 5.47
N SER A 155 5.94 -1.72 6.78
CA SER A 155 4.74 -1.13 7.40
C SER A 155 4.79 0.39 7.42
N MET A 156 5.94 1.01 7.73
CA MET A 156 6.14 2.46 7.67
C MET A 156 5.96 2.99 6.25
N THR A 157 6.57 2.31 5.29
CA THR A 157 6.50 2.66 3.88
C THR A 157 5.07 2.61 3.37
N LYS A 158 4.35 1.50 3.64
CA LYS A 158 2.93 1.36 3.26
C LYS A 158 2.06 2.43 3.90
N LEU A 159 2.20 2.66 5.19
CA LEU A 159 1.45 3.69 5.91
C LEU A 159 1.67 5.07 5.28
N TYR A 160 2.92 5.48 5.11
CA TYR A 160 3.23 6.82 4.62
C TYR A 160 2.78 7.04 3.18
N THR A 161 3.08 6.09 2.28
CA THR A 161 2.77 6.21 0.84
C THR A 161 1.27 6.20 0.55
N THR A 162 0.49 5.38 1.26
CA THR A 162 -0.97 5.34 1.04
C THR A 162 -1.66 6.60 1.58
N GLU A 163 -1.22 7.11 2.72
CA GLU A 163 -1.71 8.39 3.25
C GLU A 163 -1.30 9.56 2.34
N MET A 164 -0.06 9.59 1.86
CA MET A 164 0.44 10.56 0.90
C MET A 164 -0.39 10.56 -0.38
N ALA A 165 -0.59 9.40 -1.00
CA ALA A 165 -1.34 9.30 -2.25
C ALA A 165 -2.78 9.82 -2.14
N ASN A 166 -3.43 9.61 -0.99
CA ASN A 166 -4.76 10.15 -0.72
C ASN A 166 -4.74 11.68 -0.57
N ARG A 167 -3.73 12.26 0.10
CA ARG A 167 -3.60 13.73 0.18
C ARG A 167 -3.30 14.36 -1.18
N VAL A 168 -2.43 13.73 -1.97
CA VAL A 168 -2.12 14.15 -3.34
C VAL A 168 -3.37 14.09 -4.21
N ALA A 169 -4.14 13.00 -4.13
CA ALA A 169 -5.38 12.84 -4.88
C ALA A 169 -6.39 13.95 -4.58
N ASP A 170 -6.56 14.29 -3.30
CA ASP A 170 -7.46 15.36 -2.88
C ASP A 170 -7.01 16.73 -3.41
N ARG A 171 -5.72 17.07 -3.26
CA ARG A 171 -5.16 18.33 -3.77
C ARG A 171 -5.27 18.45 -5.29
N CYS A 172 -4.95 17.38 -6.01
CA CYS A 172 -5.01 17.36 -7.48
C CYS A 172 -6.46 17.48 -7.98
N LEU A 173 -7.40 16.75 -7.36
CA LEU A 173 -8.81 16.85 -7.68
C LEU A 173 -9.34 18.28 -7.45
N GLN A 174 -8.97 18.88 -6.32
CA GLN A 174 -9.36 20.25 -5.97
C GLN A 174 -8.85 21.27 -6.99
N SER A 175 -7.61 21.13 -7.46
CA SER A 175 -7.03 22.02 -8.48
C SER A 175 -7.72 21.93 -9.84
N TRP A 176 -8.28 20.78 -10.18
CA TRP A 176 -9.09 20.59 -11.39
C TRP A 176 -10.48 21.24 -11.29
N GLY A 177 -10.96 21.51 -10.07
CA GLY A 177 -12.29 22.07 -9.82
C GLY A 177 -13.41 21.16 -10.34
N GLY A 178 -14.50 21.74 -10.84
CA GLY A 178 -15.65 20.98 -11.33
C GLY A 178 -15.32 19.99 -12.47
N ARG A 179 -14.29 20.24 -13.26
CA ARG A 179 -13.80 19.31 -14.30
C ARG A 179 -13.19 18.08 -13.67
N GLY A 180 -12.48 18.21 -12.54
CA GLY A 180 -11.90 17.10 -11.78
C GLY A 180 -12.93 16.14 -11.24
N TYR A 181 -14.16 16.59 -10.99
CA TYR A 181 -15.23 15.75 -10.44
C TYR A 181 -15.95 14.88 -11.49
N ARG A 182 -15.54 14.98 -12.75
CA ARG A 182 -16.10 14.18 -13.84
C ARG A 182 -15.32 12.88 -14.03
N ARG A 183 -16.01 11.79 -14.36
CA ARG A 183 -15.41 10.46 -14.54
C ARG A 183 -14.57 10.29 -15.83
N ASP A 184 -14.35 11.34 -16.59
CA ASP A 184 -13.62 11.34 -17.86
C ASP A 184 -12.15 11.73 -17.74
N ASN A 185 -11.61 11.80 -16.52
CA ASN A 185 -10.21 12.15 -16.26
C ASN A 185 -9.53 11.18 -15.28
N ALA A 186 -8.20 11.16 -15.32
CA ALA A 186 -7.40 10.25 -14.52
C ALA A 186 -7.40 10.61 -13.02
N VAL A 187 -7.48 11.90 -12.70
CA VAL A 187 -7.39 12.39 -11.31
C VAL A 187 -8.60 11.92 -10.49
N GLU A 188 -9.82 12.02 -11.06
CA GLU A 188 -11.05 11.53 -10.44
C GLU A 188 -10.97 10.01 -10.21
N ARG A 189 -10.50 9.28 -11.22
CA ARG A 189 -10.36 7.83 -11.11
C ARG A 189 -9.40 7.46 -9.99
N PHE A 190 -8.23 8.05 -9.92
CA PHE A 190 -7.25 7.78 -8.86
C PHE A 190 -7.77 8.20 -7.49
N TYR A 191 -8.52 9.31 -7.38
CA TYR A 191 -9.14 9.72 -6.12
C TYR A 191 -9.99 8.60 -5.49
N ARG A 192 -10.75 7.87 -6.29
CA ARG A 192 -11.52 6.72 -5.82
C ARG A 192 -10.66 5.48 -5.59
N GLU A 193 -9.69 5.24 -6.46
CA GLU A 193 -8.89 4.01 -6.46
C GLU A 193 -7.89 3.98 -5.31
N VAL A 194 -7.16 5.05 -5.03
CA VAL A 194 -6.15 5.08 -3.96
C VAL A 194 -6.75 4.99 -2.56
N ARG A 195 -8.06 5.21 -2.42
CA ARG A 195 -8.72 5.24 -1.11
C ARG A 195 -8.67 3.88 -0.40
N VAL A 196 -8.80 2.79 -1.13
CA VAL A 196 -8.80 1.44 -0.56
C VAL A 196 -7.42 1.02 -0.05
N ASP A 197 -6.34 1.59 -0.57
CA ASP A 197 -4.97 1.25 -0.17
C ASP A 197 -4.65 1.61 1.30
N ARG A 198 -5.45 2.47 1.93
CA ARG A 198 -5.40 2.74 3.37
C ARG A 198 -6.10 1.66 4.20
N ILE A 199 -6.85 0.75 3.58
CA ILE A 199 -7.72 -0.24 4.23
C ILE A 199 -7.16 -1.66 4.09
N TRP A 200 -6.94 -2.11 2.87
CA TRP A 200 -6.52 -3.48 2.61
C TRP A 200 -5.05 -3.74 2.95
N GLU A 201 -4.65 -5.02 2.98
CA GLU A 201 -3.30 -5.50 3.36
C GLU A 201 -2.81 -4.97 4.72
N GLY A 202 -3.79 -4.76 5.60
CA GLY A 202 -3.64 -4.13 6.89
C GLY A 202 -3.86 -2.63 6.85
N SER A 203 -4.90 -2.17 7.55
CA SER A 203 -5.28 -0.76 7.57
C SER A 203 -4.17 0.13 8.13
N SER A 204 -4.29 1.44 7.90
CA SER A 204 -3.35 2.43 8.46
C SER A 204 -3.17 2.31 9.97
N GLU A 205 -4.21 1.90 10.70
CA GLU A 205 -4.18 1.66 12.14
C GLU A 205 -3.34 0.42 12.47
N LEU A 206 -3.53 -0.68 11.71
CA LEU A 206 -2.74 -1.90 11.89
C LEU A 206 -1.26 -1.65 11.58
N GLN A 207 -0.94 -0.86 10.55
CA GLN A 207 0.45 -0.49 10.28
C GLN A 207 1.06 0.27 11.47
N ARG A 208 0.34 1.21 12.08
CA ARG A 208 0.78 1.93 13.27
C ARG A 208 1.03 0.99 14.45
N MET A 209 0.17 -0.01 14.65
CA MET A 209 0.36 -1.02 15.70
C MET A 209 1.62 -1.86 15.47
N VAL A 210 1.90 -2.26 14.21
CA VAL A 210 3.12 -3.01 13.86
C VAL A 210 4.36 -2.18 14.16
N ILE A 211 4.38 -0.92 13.76
CA ILE A 211 5.48 0.02 13.99
C ILE A 211 5.69 0.25 15.48
N ALA A 212 4.63 0.52 16.24
CA ALA A 212 4.71 0.73 17.69
C ALA A 212 5.29 -0.48 18.42
N ARG A 213 4.87 -1.70 18.03
CA ARG A 213 5.43 -2.95 18.60
C ARG A 213 6.91 -3.13 18.25
N ALA A 214 7.34 -2.73 17.04
CA ALA A 214 8.74 -2.79 16.64
C ALA A 214 9.60 -1.82 17.47
N LEU A 215 9.11 -0.61 17.74
CA LEU A 215 9.75 0.37 18.61
C LEU A 215 9.88 -0.18 20.05
N GLN A 216 8.81 -0.73 20.62
CA GLN A 216 8.83 -1.33 21.96
C GLN A 216 9.86 -2.46 22.07
N LYS A 217 9.99 -3.28 21.04
CA LYS A 217 10.96 -4.39 20.99
C LYS A 217 12.37 -3.94 20.60
N ARG A 218 12.59 -2.64 20.36
CA ARG A 218 13.87 -2.05 19.92
C ARG A 218 14.45 -2.74 18.67
N VAL A 219 13.58 -3.14 17.76
CA VAL A 219 13.96 -3.87 16.55
C VAL A 219 14.45 -2.94 15.43
N LEU A 220 14.07 -1.67 15.47
CA LEU A 220 14.44 -0.66 14.47
C LEU A 220 15.87 -0.20 14.71
N LYS A 221 16.83 -0.93 14.15
CA LYS A 221 18.22 -0.50 14.03
C LYS A 221 18.31 0.68 13.04
N GLY A 222 19.19 1.64 13.26
CA GLY A 222 19.37 2.81 12.39
C GLY A 222 18.38 3.97 12.63
N MET A 223 17.38 3.78 13.49
CA MET A 223 16.48 4.88 13.91
C MET A 223 16.80 5.45 15.28
N LYS A 224 17.83 4.94 15.94
CA LYS A 224 18.34 5.52 17.19
C LYS A 224 19.20 6.74 16.86
N CYS A 225 18.97 7.87 17.54
CA CYS A 225 19.86 9.02 17.43
C CYS A 225 21.34 8.68 17.73
N ALA A 226 21.60 7.63 18.52
CA ALA A 226 22.92 7.11 18.79
C ALA A 226 23.62 6.52 17.55
N ASP A 227 22.87 5.94 16.60
CA ASP A 227 23.46 5.37 15.38
C ASP A 227 23.97 6.47 14.41
N ILE A 228 23.47 7.69 14.56
CA ILE A 228 23.93 8.87 13.79
C ILE A 228 25.28 9.38 14.34
N THR A 229 25.53 9.21 15.63
CA THR A 229 26.75 9.67 16.27
C THR A 229 27.92 8.69 16.17
N GLU A 230 27.67 7.38 16.02
CA GLU A 230 28.71 6.36 15.85
C GLU A 230 29.36 6.35 14.45
N ASN A 231 28.61 6.83 13.41
CA ASN A 231 29.13 6.94 12.04
C ASN A 231 29.62 8.35 11.66
N SER A 232 29.53 9.32 12.54
CA SER A 232 30.06 10.66 12.27
C SER A 232 31.45 10.78 12.81
N SER A 233 32.44 10.70 11.95
CA SER A 233 33.79 11.27 12.15
C SER A 233 33.79 12.82 12.31
N ILE A 234 32.71 13.36 12.90
CA ILE A 234 32.51 14.78 13.21
C ILE A 234 33.01 15.10 14.64
N ALA A 235 33.78 14.24 15.26
CA ALA A 235 34.42 14.52 16.55
C ALA A 235 35.79 15.21 16.42
N SER A 236 36.04 15.88 15.28
CA SER A 236 37.27 16.68 15.09
C SER A 236 37.01 17.90 14.21
N LEU A 237 36.26 18.85 14.73
CA LEU A 237 36.31 20.27 14.36
C LEU A 237 36.13 21.10 15.61
#